data_6f303b3da57db44bcf61ecac7f90f7fa
#
_entry.id   6f303b3da57db44bcf61ecac7f90f7fa
#
_cell.length_a   1.000
_cell.length_b   1.000
_cell.length_c   1.000
_cell.angle_alpha   90.00
_cell.angle_beta   90.00
_cell.angle_gamma   90.00
#
_symmetry.space_group_name_H-M   'P 1'
#
loop_
_entity.id
_entity.type
_entity.pdbx_description
1 polymer ?
#
loop_
_entity_poly.entity_id
_entity_poly.type
_entity_poly.pdbx_seq_one_letter_code
_entity_poly.pdbx_strand_id
1 'polypeptide(L)'
;MITEELKKLYCTYTGHEPEAIEELPSSGSNRRYFRLTGTPTLIGVSGTSLEENQAFLYMADHFRKKGLPVPQVVAKSDNDAFYLQEDLGDTLLFNAIEKGRKTSVFDEEEKQLLRKTMHLLPAVQFSGADGMDFSYCYPQSEFNSRSILWDLNYFKYCFLKATGMEFQEDRLEDDFQKMTDVLMRSSSATFMYRDFQSRNVMIKEGEPWLIDFQGGRKGPVYYDVASFLWQAKANYPESLRKELLKEYLDSLCKYQPVDEKYFYAQLRHFVLFRTMQVLGAYGFRGYFEKKPHFIQSVPFAIENLRQLLQEPYPEYPYLCHVLKELTELKQFTDDLQKRRLIVKVTSFAYKKGIPEDSSGNGGGFVFD
;
A
#
# COMPACT_ATOMS: atom_id res chain seq x y z
N MET A 1 -6.43 28.97 -7.57
CA MET A 1 -4.97 28.90 -7.33
C MET A 1 -4.37 27.60 -7.86
N ILE A 2 -4.67 26.40 -7.30
CA ILE A 2 -4.12 25.11 -7.81
C ILE A 2 -4.53 24.86 -9.26
N THR A 3 -5.82 24.95 -9.57
CA THR A 3 -6.37 24.74 -10.92
C THR A 3 -5.81 25.71 -11.95
N GLU A 4 -5.51 26.95 -11.55
CA GLU A 4 -4.89 27.94 -12.44
C GLU A 4 -3.47 27.58 -12.82
N GLU A 5 -2.66 27.10 -11.86
CA GLU A 5 -1.29 26.65 -12.15
C GLU A 5 -1.30 25.41 -13.07
N LEU A 6 -2.18 24.44 -12.79
CA LEU A 6 -2.33 23.26 -13.64
C LEU A 6 -2.83 23.61 -15.03
N LYS A 7 -3.80 24.55 -15.15
CA LYS A 7 -4.28 25.09 -16.44
C LYS A 7 -3.15 25.74 -17.21
N LYS A 8 -2.34 26.58 -16.55
CA LYS A 8 -1.18 27.23 -17.16
C LYS A 8 -0.17 26.22 -17.71
N LEU A 9 0.16 25.18 -16.91
CA LEU A 9 1.04 24.11 -17.37
C LEU A 9 0.46 23.37 -18.58
N TYR A 10 -0.83 23.08 -18.56
CA TYR A 10 -1.52 22.41 -19.67
C TYR A 10 -1.47 23.27 -20.94
N CYS A 11 -1.82 24.56 -20.83
CA CYS A 11 -1.75 25.49 -21.96
C CYS A 11 -0.33 25.62 -22.53
N THR A 12 0.67 25.67 -21.65
CA THR A 12 2.09 25.74 -22.07
C THR A 12 2.51 24.49 -22.84
N TYR A 13 2.04 23.31 -22.40
CA TYR A 13 2.39 22.04 -23.02
C TYR A 13 1.62 21.80 -24.34
N THR A 14 0.30 22.06 -24.34
CA THR A 14 -0.58 21.71 -25.48
C THR A 14 -0.83 22.83 -26.47
N GLY A 15 -0.62 24.08 -26.08
CA GLY A 15 -0.95 25.27 -26.87
C GLY A 15 -2.41 25.73 -26.78
N HIS A 16 -3.26 25.04 -26.03
CA HIS A 16 -4.68 25.38 -25.85
C HIS A 16 -5.16 25.11 -24.41
N GLU A 17 -6.33 25.62 -24.08
CA GLU A 17 -6.93 25.38 -22.76
C GLU A 17 -7.54 23.98 -22.65
N PRO A 18 -7.55 23.35 -21.43
CA PRO A 18 -8.33 22.15 -21.22
C PRO A 18 -9.83 22.46 -21.27
N GLU A 19 -10.62 21.49 -21.75
CA GLU A 19 -12.09 21.59 -21.82
C GLU A 19 -12.74 21.58 -20.43
N ALA A 20 -12.17 20.78 -19.50
CA ALA A 20 -12.61 20.68 -18.12
C ALA A 20 -11.42 20.35 -17.19
N ILE A 21 -11.53 20.75 -15.93
CA ILE A 21 -10.61 20.36 -14.84
C ILE A 21 -11.45 19.83 -13.68
N GLU A 22 -11.30 18.54 -13.37
CA GLU A 22 -12.05 17.86 -12.31
C GLU A 22 -11.09 17.29 -11.28
N GLU A 23 -11.37 17.54 -9.98
CA GLU A 23 -10.59 16.95 -8.90
C GLU A 23 -10.97 15.47 -8.73
N LEU A 24 -9.95 14.61 -8.75
CA LEU A 24 -10.14 13.17 -8.52
C LEU A 24 -10.15 12.83 -7.03
N PRO A 25 -10.95 11.83 -6.61
CA PRO A 25 -10.94 11.37 -5.21
C PRO A 25 -9.54 10.89 -4.79
N SER A 26 -9.01 11.44 -3.71
CA SER A 26 -7.75 10.96 -3.12
C SER A 26 -8.00 10.19 -1.83
N SER A 27 -7.34 9.05 -1.65
CA SER A 27 -7.43 8.23 -0.45
C SER A 27 -6.08 8.20 0.27
N GLY A 28 -5.90 9.06 1.28
CA GLY A 28 -4.79 8.93 2.22
C GLY A 28 -3.49 9.67 1.88
N SER A 29 -3.35 10.27 0.72
CA SER A 29 -2.23 11.13 0.34
C SER A 29 -2.53 12.60 0.62
N ASN A 30 -1.48 13.40 0.88
CA ASN A 30 -1.57 14.86 0.91
C ASN A 30 -1.51 15.45 -0.52
N ARG A 31 -1.36 14.63 -1.54
CA ARG A 31 -1.40 15.04 -2.94
C ARG A 31 -2.83 15.14 -3.43
N ARG A 32 -3.10 16.14 -4.27
CA ARG A 32 -4.37 16.32 -4.97
C ARG A 32 -4.15 16.05 -6.45
N TYR A 33 -5.08 15.30 -7.02
CA TYR A 33 -5.05 14.89 -8.41
C TYR A 33 -6.21 15.53 -9.14
N PHE A 34 -5.98 15.97 -10.36
CA PHE A 34 -6.96 16.62 -11.21
C PHE A 34 -6.89 16.03 -12.60
N ARG A 35 -8.03 15.66 -13.18
CA ARG A 35 -8.11 15.30 -14.58
C ARG A 35 -8.36 16.56 -15.41
N LEU A 36 -7.46 16.84 -16.36
CA LEU A 36 -7.57 17.92 -17.32
C LEU A 36 -8.02 17.30 -18.64
N THR A 37 -9.31 17.41 -18.94
CA THR A 37 -9.90 16.87 -20.17
C THR A 37 -9.51 17.74 -21.35
N GLY A 38 -9.12 17.11 -22.46
CA GLY A 38 -8.72 17.78 -23.69
C GLY A 38 -7.95 16.84 -24.61
N THR A 39 -7.17 17.39 -25.51
CA THR A 39 -6.34 16.62 -26.44
C THR A 39 -4.86 16.99 -26.26
N PRO A 40 -4.08 16.18 -25.51
CA PRO A 40 -4.46 14.96 -24.78
C PRO A 40 -5.15 15.25 -23.44
N THR A 41 -5.91 14.28 -22.90
CA THR A 41 -6.34 14.29 -21.49
C THR A 41 -5.14 13.94 -20.60
N LEU A 42 -4.92 14.73 -19.53
CA LEU A 42 -3.78 14.60 -18.63
C LEU A 42 -4.22 14.59 -17.16
N ILE A 43 -3.39 14.04 -16.30
CA ILE A 43 -3.54 14.14 -14.85
C ILE A 43 -2.60 15.24 -14.33
N GLY A 44 -3.18 16.27 -13.73
CA GLY A 44 -2.47 17.29 -12.99
C GLY A 44 -2.31 16.91 -11.53
N VAL A 45 -1.13 17.09 -10.98
CA VAL A 45 -0.82 16.77 -9.60
C VAL A 45 -0.34 18.01 -8.86
N SER A 46 -0.88 18.21 -7.65
CA SER A 46 -0.42 19.23 -6.70
C SER A 46 0.03 18.52 -5.42
N GLY A 47 1.31 18.61 -5.09
CA GLY A 47 1.90 18.03 -3.89
C GLY A 47 2.42 19.08 -2.93
N THR A 48 2.24 18.87 -1.64
CA THR A 48 2.70 19.79 -0.58
C THR A 48 4.12 19.52 -0.13
N SER A 49 4.65 18.29 -0.29
CA SER A 49 6.04 17.94 -0.03
C SER A 49 6.82 18.01 -1.34
N LEU A 50 7.74 18.96 -1.43
CA LEU A 50 8.59 19.15 -2.62
C LEU A 50 9.56 17.99 -2.80
N GLU A 51 10.12 17.48 -1.70
CA GLU A 51 11.05 16.35 -1.72
C GLU A 51 10.35 15.07 -2.25
N GLU A 52 9.11 14.84 -1.84
CA GLU A 52 8.32 13.72 -2.35
C GLU A 52 7.97 13.88 -3.84
N ASN A 53 7.68 15.11 -4.28
CA ASN A 53 7.43 15.38 -5.70
C ASN A 53 8.71 15.17 -6.52
N GLN A 54 9.86 15.65 -6.05
CA GLN A 54 11.15 15.46 -6.70
C GLN A 54 11.53 13.99 -6.81
N ALA A 55 11.27 13.19 -5.75
CA ALA A 55 11.45 11.75 -5.79
C ALA A 55 10.57 11.11 -6.88
N PHE A 56 9.29 11.49 -6.96
CA PHE A 56 8.38 10.99 -8.00
C PHE A 56 8.87 11.36 -9.40
N LEU A 57 9.19 12.63 -9.64
CA LEU A 57 9.62 13.13 -10.95
C LEU A 57 10.90 12.43 -11.43
N TYR A 58 11.88 12.27 -10.53
CA TYR A 58 13.09 11.54 -10.82
C TYR A 58 12.84 10.07 -11.16
N MET A 59 12.08 9.37 -10.32
CA MET A 59 11.78 7.95 -10.52
C MET A 59 10.94 7.71 -11.78
N ALA A 60 9.95 8.56 -12.07
CA ALA A 60 9.13 8.46 -13.27
C ALA A 60 9.97 8.53 -14.54
N ASP A 61 10.87 9.51 -14.64
CA ASP A 61 11.80 9.66 -15.77
C ASP A 61 12.76 8.46 -15.88
N HIS A 62 13.35 8.05 -14.75
CA HIS A 62 14.26 6.90 -14.69
C HIS A 62 13.56 5.60 -15.15
N PHE A 63 12.38 5.30 -14.61
CA PHE A 63 11.62 4.08 -14.94
C PHE A 63 11.16 4.08 -16.40
N ARG A 64 10.72 5.21 -16.93
CA ARG A 64 10.38 5.34 -18.36
C ARG A 64 11.57 5.05 -19.26
N LYS A 65 12.77 5.55 -18.92
CA LYS A 65 14.01 5.27 -19.65
C LYS A 65 14.40 3.78 -19.61
N LYS A 66 14.00 3.06 -18.56
CA LYS A 66 14.16 1.60 -18.42
C LYS A 66 13.05 0.79 -19.09
N GLY A 67 12.06 1.44 -19.71
CA GLY A 67 10.93 0.77 -20.36
C GLY A 67 9.91 0.20 -19.39
N LEU A 68 9.90 0.64 -18.12
CA LEU A 68 8.90 0.21 -17.14
C LEU A 68 7.58 0.96 -17.33
N PRO A 69 6.43 0.30 -17.12
CA PRO A 69 5.10 0.87 -17.34
C PRO A 69 4.70 1.82 -16.20
N VAL A 70 5.14 3.05 -16.29
CA VAL A 70 4.79 4.16 -15.37
C VAL A 70 4.28 5.35 -16.17
N PRO A 71 3.44 6.24 -15.59
CA PRO A 71 2.93 7.40 -16.30
C PRO A 71 4.08 8.33 -16.73
N GLN A 72 4.01 8.81 -17.95
CA GLN A 72 4.95 9.82 -18.43
C GLN A 72 4.63 11.18 -17.82
N VAL A 73 5.61 11.82 -17.20
CA VAL A 73 5.52 13.24 -16.83
C VAL A 73 5.80 14.08 -18.06
N VAL A 74 4.88 14.97 -18.43
CA VAL A 74 4.97 15.77 -19.67
C VAL A 74 5.28 17.24 -19.42
N ALA A 75 4.95 17.77 -18.24
CA ALA A 75 5.28 19.13 -17.82
C ALA A 75 5.38 19.23 -16.31
N LYS A 76 6.16 20.19 -15.82
CA LYS A 76 6.25 20.51 -14.39
C LYS A 76 6.46 21.98 -14.17
N SER A 77 6.09 22.50 -13.00
CA SER A 77 6.40 23.86 -12.57
C SER A 77 7.88 23.99 -12.17
N ASP A 78 8.41 25.21 -12.21
CA ASP A 78 9.81 25.50 -11.87
C ASP A 78 10.20 25.06 -10.44
N ASN A 79 9.24 25.08 -9.53
CA ASN A 79 9.42 24.69 -8.12
C ASN A 79 9.00 23.25 -7.80
N ASP A 80 8.71 22.41 -8.82
CA ASP A 80 8.26 21.01 -8.67
C ASP A 80 7.00 20.80 -7.81
N ALA A 81 6.24 21.87 -7.50
CA ALA A 81 5.01 21.76 -6.70
C ALA A 81 3.83 21.24 -7.52
N PHE A 82 3.86 21.43 -8.85
CA PHE A 82 2.85 21.02 -9.81
C PHE A 82 3.48 20.29 -10.98
N TYR A 83 2.81 19.25 -11.45
CA TYR A 83 3.23 18.58 -12.68
C TYR A 83 2.03 17.96 -13.41
N LEU A 84 2.21 17.70 -14.70
CA LEU A 84 1.26 16.98 -15.55
C LEU A 84 1.85 15.66 -15.96
N GLN A 85 1.03 14.63 -15.88
CA GLN A 85 1.39 13.28 -16.29
C GLN A 85 0.31 12.64 -17.17
N GLU A 86 0.68 11.58 -17.85
CA GLU A 86 -0.21 10.73 -18.64
C GLU A 86 -1.42 10.25 -17.82
N ASP A 87 -2.61 10.30 -18.41
CA ASP A 87 -3.81 9.68 -17.83
C ASP A 87 -3.84 8.19 -18.19
N LEU A 88 -3.85 7.36 -17.16
CA LEU A 88 -3.91 5.89 -17.29
C LEU A 88 -5.35 5.34 -17.23
N GLY A 89 -6.36 6.24 -17.22
CA GLY A 89 -7.77 5.86 -17.07
C GLY A 89 -8.19 5.68 -15.60
N ASP A 90 -9.23 4.86 -15.36
CA ASP A 90 -9.90 4.77 -14.06
C ASP A 90 -9.80 3.39 -13.41
N THR A 91 -9.21 2.41 -14.09
CA THR A 91 -9.22 1.03 -13.65
C THR A 91 -8.01 0.70 -12.79
N LEU A 92 -8.21 0.65 -11.46
CA LEU A 92 -7.23 0.06 -10.54
C LEU A 92 -7.32 -1.47 -10.59
N LEU A 93 -6.18 -2.15 -10.49
CA LEU A 93 -6.15 -3.62 -10.35
C LEU A 93 -7.04 -4.08 -9.17
N PHE A 94 -7.02 -3.33 -8.05
CA PHE A 94 -7.87 -3.60 -6.90
C PHE A 94 -9.36 -3.67 -7.24
N ASN A 95 -9.85 -2.84 -8.14
CA ASN A 95 -11.23 -2.84 -8.60
C ASN A 95 -11.47 -3.90 -9.68
N ALA A 96 -10.50 -4.11 -10.58
CA ALA A 96 -10.59 -5.13 -11.62
C ALA A 96 -10.72 -6.56 -11.07
N ILE A 97 -10.20 -6.81 -9.85
CA ILE A 97 -10.32 -8.11 -9.16
C ILE A 97 -11.36 -8.10 -8.02
N GLU A 98 -12.38 -7.25 -8.11
CA GLU A 98 -13.33 -7.06 -7.00
C GLU A 98 -14.14 -8.31 -6.69
N LYS A 99 -14.55 -9.07 -7.70
CA LYS A 99 -15.33 -10.29 -7.56
C LYS A 99 -14.55 -11.36 -6.77
N GLY A 100 -13.31 -11.62 -7.17
CA GLY A 100 -12.42 -12.56 -6.48
C GLY A 100 -12.15 -12.13 -5.04
N ARG A 101 -11.89 -10.84 -4.79
CA ARG A 101 -11.67 -10.32 -3.42
C ARG A 101 -12.87 -10.50 -2.50
N LYS A 102 -14.10 -10.37 -3.03
CA LYS A 102 -15.35 -10.53 -2.26
C LYS A 102 -15.70 -11.99 -1.97
N THR A 103 -15.37 -12.89 -2.89
CA THR A 103 -15.77 -14.29 -2.83
C THR A 103 -14.66 -15.25 -2.46
N SER A 104 -13.40 -14.81 -2.44
CA SER A 104 -12.18 -15.62 -2.38
C SER A 104 -12.03 -16.61 -3.55
N VAL A 105 -12.82 -16.43 -4.64
CA VAL A 105 -12.78 -17.24 -5.86
C VAL A 105 -12.50 -16.32 -7.03
N PHE A 106 -11.27 -16.38 -7.53
CA PHE A 106 -10.79 -15.55 -8.63
C PHE A 106 -11.00 -16.28 -9.95
N ASP A 107 -11.60 -15.61 -10.94
CA ASP A 107 -11.72 -16.13 -12.29
C ASP A 107 -10.40 -15.99 -13.08
N GLU A 108 -10.37 -16.51 -14.30
CA GLU A 108 -9.13 -16.56 -15.07
C GLU A 108 -8.67 -15.18 -15.55
N GLU A 109 -9.60 -14.24 -15.81
CA GLU A 109 -9.27 -12.86 -16.18
C GLU A 109 -8.62 -12.12 -15.01
N GLU A 110 -9.20 -12.22 -13.81
CA GLU A 110 -8.63 -11.67 -12.59
C GLU A 110 -7.24 -12.24 -12.29
N LYS A 111 -7.08 -13.57 -12.41
CA LYS A 111 -5.79 -14.24 -12.24
C LYS A 111 -4.75 -13.78 -13.25
N GLN A 112 -5.14 -13.60 -14.51
CA GLN A 112 -4.23 -13.16 -15.56
C GLN A 112 -3.65 -11.76 -15.26
N LEU A 113 -4.48 -10.83 -14.76
CA LEU A 113 -4.01 -9.52 -14.33
C LEU A 113 -3.03 -9.61 -13.15
N LEU A 114 -3.33 -10.46 -12.19
CA LEU A 114 -2.46 -10.70 -11.04
C LEU A 114 -1.13 -11.35 -11.44
N ARG A 115 -1.13 -12.36 -12.34
CA ARG A 115 0.09 -12.99 -12.87
C ARG A 115 0.96 -11.97 -13.60
N LYS A 116 0.38 -11.17 -14.52
CA LYS A 116 1.11 -10.10 -15.22
C LYS A 116 1.76 -9.12 -14.24
N THR A 117 1.05 -8.75 -13.18
CA THR A 117 1.57 -7.83 -12.16
C THR A 117 2.74 -8.45 -11.39
N MET A 118 2.63 -9.72 -10.97
CA MET A 118 3.72 -10.40 -10.27
C MET A 118 4.92 -10.69 -11.19
N HIS A 119 4.66 -10.97 -12.46
CA HIS A 119 5.71 -11.16 -13.47
C HIS A 119 6.51 -9.88 -13.77
N LEU A 120 5.85 -8.71 -13.64
CA LEU A 120 6.47 -7.40 -13.83
C LEU A 120 7.41 -7.01 -12.66
N LEU A 121 7.12 -7.46 -11.44
CA LEU A 121 7.82 -6.99 -10.23
C LEU A 121 9.34 -7.17 -10.27
N PRO A 122 9.94 -8.31 -10.72
CA PRO A 122 11.40 -8.41 -10.83
C PRO A 122 12.02 -7.38 -11.77
N ALA A 123 11.36 -7.02 -12.87
CA ALA A 123 11.85 -5.96 -13.76
C ALA A 123 11.90 -4.62 -13.02
N VAL A 124 10.89 -4.29 -12.22
CA VAL A 124 10.88 -3.08 -11.40
C VAL A 124 12.02 -3.09 -10.38
N GLN A 125 12.26 -4.24 -9.74
CA GLN A 125 13.27 -4.39 -8.70
C GLN A 125 14.70 -4.30 -9.26
N PHE A 126 14.99 -4.93 -10.39
CA PHE A 126 16.33 -5.02 -10.97
C PHE A 126 16.59 -3.94 -12.02
N SER A 127 15.80 -3.88 -13.09
CA SER A 127 15.99 -2.86 -14.12
C SER A 127 15.71 -1.46 -13.57
N GLY A 128 14.75 -1.35 -12.64
CA GLY A 128 14.47 -0.10 -11.92
C GLY A 128 15.63 0.37 -11.05
N ALA A 129 16.39 -0.55 -10.44
CA ALA A 129 17.58 -0.20 -9.64
C ALA A 129 18.81 0.14 -10.50
N ASP A 130 18.88 -0.38 -11.72
CA ASP A 130 20.06 -0.24 -12.57
C ASP A 130 20.29 1.22 -12.97
N GLY A 131 21.41 1.79 -12.50
CA GLY A 131 21.78 3.20 -12.71
C GLY A 131 20.91 4.21 -11.94
N MET A 132 20.08 3.77 -10.99
CA MET A 132 19.29 4.69 -10.15
C MET A 132 20.16 5.39 -9.11
N ASP A 133 20.03 6.71 -9.00
CA ASP A 133 20.57 7.46 -7.87
C ASP A 133 19.57 7.47 -6.71
N PHE A 134 19.82 6.59 -5.73
CA PHE A 134 18.97 6.45 -4.55
C PHE A 134 18.99 7.64 -3.59
N SER A 135 19.86 8.65 -3.81
CA SER A 135 19.83 9.88 -3.02
C SER A 135 18.55 10.71 -3.23
N TYR A 136 17.87 10.51 -4.37
CA TYR A 136 16.56 11.11 -4.66
C TYR A 136 15.39 10.43 -3.92
N CYS A 137 15.59 9.26 -3.29
CA CYS A 137 14.53 8.57 -2.57
C CYS A 137 14.14 9.31 -1.29
N TYR A 138 12.83 9.42 -1.06
CA TYR A 138 12.27 10.11 0.10
C TYR A 138 11.31 9.18 0.88
N PRO A 139 11.28 9.23 2.23
CA PRO A 139 12.13 10.01 3.15
C PRO A 139 13.49 9.36 3.44
N GLN A 140 13.79 8.22 2.87
CA GLN A 140 15.03 7.47 3.08
C GLN A 140 15.51 6.84 1.77
N SER A 141 16.83 6.74 1.61
CA SER A 141 17.45 6.17 0.41
C SER A 141 17.47 4.64 0.39
N GLU A 142 17.37 3.98 1.56
CA GLU A 142 17.50 2.54 1.67
C GLU A 142 16.70 1.93 2.82
N PHE A 143 16.45 0.63 2.70
CA PHE A 143 15.92 -0.22 3.76
C PHE A 143 17.07 -0.63 4.68
N ASN A 144 17.08 -0.12 5.90
CA ASN A 144 18.13 -0.33 6.89
C ASN A 144 17.56 -0.57 8.29
N SER A 145 18.42 -0.86 9.27
CA SER A 145 18.01 -1.14 10.65
C SER A 145 17.14 -0.04 11.25
N ARG A 146 17.43 1.23 10.95
CA ARG A 146 16.61 2.36 11.42
C ARG A 146 15.20 2.29 10.88
N SER A 147 15.02 2.02 9.59
CA SER A 147 13.69 1.93 8.96
C SER A 147 12.89 0.73 9.47
N ILE A 148 13.56 -0.39 9.73
CA ILE A 148 12.93 -1.59 10.30
C ILE A 148 12.44 -1.31 11.72
N LEU A 149 13.30 -0.80 12.60
CA LEU A 149 12.94 -0.47 13.98
C LEU A 149 11.86 0.62 14.03
N TRP A 150 11.87 1.54 13.10
CA TRP A 150 10.82 2.56 12.97
C TRP A 150 9.45 1.94 12.69
N ASP A 151 9.37 1.05 11.73
CA ASP A 151 8.12 0.36 11.38
C ASP A 151 7.65 -0.58 12.53
N LEU A 152 8.57 -1.26 13.23
CA LEU A 152 8.25 -2.09 14.40
C LEU A 152 7.75 -1.25 15.58
N ASN A 153 8.39 -0.12 15.86
CA ASN A 153 7.93 0.81 16.88
C ASN A 153 6.61 1.48 16.51
N TYR A 154 6.39 1.76 15.23
CA TYR A 154 5.11 2.26 14.74
C TYR A 154 3.98 1.25 15.00
N PHE A 155 4.22 -0.05 14.77
CA PHE A 155 3.31 -1.12 15.16
C PHE A 155 3.07 -1.14 16.68
N LYS A 156 4.15 -1.13 17.48
CA LYS A 156 4.07 -1.18 18.94
C LYS A 156 3.22 -0.04 19.51
N TYR A 157 3.49 1.20 19.10
CA TYR A 157 2.85 2.37 19.70
C TYR A 157 1.48 2.69 19.09
N CYS A 158 1.31 2.54 17.78
CA CYS A 158 0.08 2.93 17.12
C CYS A 158 -0.99 1.83 17.08
N PHE A 159 -0.58 0.55 17.24
CA PHE A 159 -1.51 -0.58 17.22
C PHE A 159 -1.49 -1.39 18.51
N LEU A 160 -0.37 -2.01 18.85
CA LEU A 160 -0.30 -2.96 19.97
C LEU A 160 -0.70 -2.32 21.30
N LYS A 161 -0.09 -1.20 21.68
CA LYS A 161 -0.48 -0.43 22.88
C LYS A 161 -1.91 0.09 22.84
N ALA A 162 -2.41 0.45 21.65
CA ALA A 162 -3.78 0.94 21.50
C ALA A 162 -4.83 -0.15 21.72
N THR A 163 -4.48 -1.44 21.70
CA THR A 163 -5.39 -2.55 22.05
C THR A 163 -5.61 -2.70 23.55
N GLY A 164 -4.79 -2.05 24.39
CA GLY A 164 -4.81 -2.17 25.83
C GLY A 164 -4.12 -3.44 26.37
N MET A 165 -3.45 -4.21 25.49
CA MET A 165 -2.72 -5.41 25.90
C MET A 165 -1.43 -5.07 26.66
N GLU A 166 -1.17 -5.78 27.73
CA GLU A 166 0.06 -5.65 28.51
C GLU A 166 1.15 -6.61 27.98
N PHE A 167 2.38 -6.16 27.95
CA PHE A 167 3.55 -6.94 27.53
C PHE A 167 4.84 -6.34 28.13
N GLN A 168 5.91 -7.14 28.18
CA GLN A 168 7.23 -6.71 28.66
C GLN A 168 7.99 -6.04 27.51
N GLU A 169 8.19 -4.72 27.61
CA GLU A 169 8.77 -3.92 26.52
C GLU A 169 10.21 -4.32 26.20
N ASP A 170 11.03 -4.57 27.23
CA ASP A 170 12.43 -4.98 27.09
C ASP A 170 12.56 -6.27 26.26
N ARG A 171 11.76 -7.29 26.57
CA ARG A 171 11.77 -8.55 25.83
C ARG A 171 11.25 -8.39 24.38
N LEU A 172 10.28 -7.50 24.19
CA LEU A 172 9.76 -7.21 22.85
C LEU A 172 10.81 -6.48 22.01
N GLU A 173 11.53 -5.52 22.61
CA GLU A 173 12.61 -4.80 21.93
C GLU A 173 13.79 -5.75 21.58
N ASP A 174 14.13 -6.70 22.46
CA ASP A 174 15.13 -7.72 22.15
C ASP A 174 14.76 -8.54 20.91
N ASP A 175 13.48 -8.94 20.79
CA ASP A 175 13.01 -9.69 19.62
C ASP A 175 12.87 -8.78 18.38
N PHE A 176 12.57 -7.49 18.53
CA PHE A 176 12.62 -6.51 17.44
C PHE A 176 14.04 -6.36 16.88
N GLN A 177 15.05 -6.34 17.77
CA GLN A 177 16.44 -6.31 17.33
C GLN A 177 16.83 -7.57 16.56
N LYS A 178 16.45 -8.76 17.07
CA LYS A 178 16.68 -10.03 16.36
C LYS A 178 15.98 -10.08 15.00
N MET A 179 14.73 -9.59 14.91
CA MET A 179 14.04 -9.49 13.63
C MET A 179 14.78 -8.56 12.67
N THR A 180 15.25 -7.42 13.16
CA THR A 180 16.07 -6.48 12.38
C THR A 180 17.30 -7.17 11.82
N ASP A 181 18.02 -7.93 12.65
CA ASP A 181 19.23 -8.66 12.23
C ASP A 181 18.92 -9.74 11.18
N VAL A 182 17.77 -10.44 11.30
CA VAL A 182 17.33 -11.43 10.32
C VAL A 182 17.01 -10.77 8.98
N LEU A 183 16.24 -9.68 8.97
CA LEU A 183 15.84 -8.97 7.76
C LEU A 183 17.05 -8.33 7.05
N MET A 184 18.04 -7.86 7.82
CA MET A 184 19.27 -7.26 7.28
C MET A 184 20.23 -8.26 6.63
N ARG A 185 20.02 -9.58 6.80
CA ARG A 185 20.79 -10.61 6.08
C ARG A 185 20.50 -10.67 4.59
N SER A 186 19.35 -10.09 4.17
CA SER A 186 18.94 -10.08 2.78
C SER A 186 19.65 -8.98 1.99
N SER A 187 19.97 -9.24 0.73
CA SER A 187 20.56 -8.24 -0.15
C SER A 187 19.62 -7.03 -0.33
N SER A 188 20.21 -5.84 -0.32
CA SER A 188 19.51 -4.57 -0.56
C SER A 188 20.00 -3.92 -1.86
N ALA A 189 20.35 -4.71 -2.88
CA ALA A 189 20.88 -4.19 -4.15
C ALA A 189 19.79 -3.80 -5.16
N THR A 190 18.52 -4.02 -4.86
CA THR A 190 17.39 -3.81 -5.76
C THR A 190 16.55 -2.59 -5.36
N PHE A 191 15.66 -2.15 -6.25
CA PHE A 191 14.66 -1.18 -5.91
C PHE A 191 13.52 -1.87 -5.14
N MET A 192 13.18 -1.34 -3.98
CA MET A 192 12.04 -1.74 -3.17
C MET A 192 10.95 -0.68 -3.32
N TYR A 193 9.83 -1.07 -3.89
CA TYR A 193 8.69 -0.18 -4.14
C TYR A 193 8.03 0.33 -2.85
N ARG A 194 8.05 -0.50 -1.80
CA ARG A 194 7.47 -0.33 -0.47
C ARG A 194 5.95 -0.50 -0.43
N ASP A 195 5.21 0.21 -1.23
CA ASP A 195 3.75 0.12 -1.26
C ASP A 195 3.23 -0.57 -2.54
N PHE A 196 3.91 -1.67 -2.93
CA PHE A 196 3.49 -2.50 -4.04
C PHE A 196 2.23 -3.29 -3.67
N GLN A 197 1.08 -2.79 -4.08
CA GLN A 197 -0.24 -3.35 -3.81
C GLN A 197 -1.20 -3.06 -4.97
N SER A 198 -2.28 -3.84 -5.05
CA SER A 198 -3.25 -3.73 -6.14
C SER A 198 -3.92 -2.36 -6.28
N ARG A 199 -3.87 -1.52 -5.25
CA ARG A 199 -4.36 -0.12 -5.29
C ARG A 199 -3.38 0.84 -5.96
N ASN A 200 -2.13 0.42 -6.13
CA ASN A 200 -1.07 1.21 -6.74
C ASN A 200 -0.67 0.64 -8.11
N VAL A 201 -1.56 -0.18 -8.69
CA VAL A 201 -1.44 -0.71 -10.05
C VAL A 201 -2.69 -0.33 -10.83
N MET A 202 -2.51 0.42 -11.92
CA MET A 202 -3.55 0.73 -12.90
C MET A 202 -3.58 -0.37 -13.97
N ILE A 203 -4.73 -0.61 -14.56
CA ILE A 203 -4.88 -1.49 -15.73
C ILE A 203 -5.22 -0.62 -16.93
N LYS A 204 -4.32 -0.59 -17.90
CA LYS A 204 -4.51 0.10 -19.18
C LYS A 204 -4.32 -0.91 -20.31
N GLU A 205 -5.36 -1.09 -21.13
CA GLU A 205 -5.35 -2.05 -22.25
C GLU A 205 -5.01 -3.50 -21.84
N GLY A 206 -5.46 -3.91 -20.62
CA GLY A 206 -5.19 -5.23 -20.07
C GLY A 206 -3.77 -5.46 -19.53
N GLU A 207 -2.95 -4.39 -19.43
CA GLU A 207 -1.59 -4.43 -18.91
C GLU A 207 -1.45 -3.63 -17.60
N PRO A 208 -0.61 -4.07 -16.64
CA PRO A 208 -0.37 -3.37 -15.39
C PRO A 208 0.52 -2.15 -15.58
N TRP A 209 0.11 -1.03 -15.03
CA TRP A 209 0.86 0.23 -14.95
C TRP A 209 1.03 0.64 -13.50
N LEU A 210 2.20 1.15 -13.17
CA LEU A 210 2.60 1.41 -11.79
C LEU A 210 2.43 2.88 -11.43
N ILE A 211 1.83 3.15 -10.26
CA ILE A 211 1.65 4.49 -9.69
C ILE A 211 2.03 4.49 -8.21
N ASP A 212 2.26 5.66 -7.61
CA ASP A 212 2.55 5.82 -6.17
C ASP A 212 3.87 5.16 -5.72
N PHE A 213 4.92 5.25 -6.58
CA PHE A 213 6.23 4.63 -6.34
C PHE A 213 7.25 5.55 -5.64
N GLN A 214 6.91 6.79 -5.36
CA GLN A 214 7.84 7.79 -4.79
C GLN A 214 8.32 7.47 -3.37
N GLY A 215 7.63 6.59 -2.63
CA GLY A 215 8.10 6.07 -1.35
C GLY A 215 9.16 4.98 -1.46
N GLY A 216 9.48 4.58 -2.70
CA GLY A 216 10.44 3.52 -2.98
C GLY A 216 11.88 3.91 -2.64
N ARG A 217 12.72 2.91 -2.48
CA ARG A 217 14.10 3.05 -2.05
C ARG A 217 14.93 1.82 -2.40
N LYS A 218 16.20 1.85 -2.14
CA LYS A 218 17.04 0.66 -2.20
C LYS A 218 16.62 -0.34 -1.13
N GLY A 219 16.37 -1.61 -1.49
CA GLY A 219 15.93 -2.61 -0.53
C GLY A 219 15.86 -4.02 -1.09
N PRO A 220 15.50 -5.01 -0.25
CA PRO A 220 15.46 -6.42 -0.63
C PRO A 220 14.21 -6.77 -1.44
N VAL A 221 14.31 -7.79 -2.28
CA VAL A 221 13.24 -8.28 -3.15
C VAL A 221 12.00 -8.79 -2.41
N TYR A 222 12.15 -9.23 -1.17
CA TYR A 222 11.10 -9.92 -0.40
C TYR A 222 9.95 -8.99 0.04
N TYR A 223 10.28 -7.72 0.32
CA TYR A 223 9.32 -6.78 0.91
C TYR A 223 8.09 -6.56 0.03
N ASP A 224 8.31 -6.32 -1.26
CA ASP A 224 7.23 -6.03 -2.20
C ASP A 224 6.38 -7.27 -2.51
N VAL A 225 7.00 -8.45 -2.55
CA VAL A 225 6.30 -9.74 -2.64
C VAL A 225 5.38 -9.93 -1.43
N ALA A 226 5.90 -9.68 -0.21
CA ALA A 226 5.10 -9.73 1.00
C ALA A 226 3.96 -8.70 0.98
N SER A 227 4.25 -7.47 0.55
CA SER A 227 3.28 -6.38 0.45
C SER A 227 2.13 -6.72 -0.50
N PHE A 228 2.41 -7.33 -1.65
CA PHE A 228 1.40 -7.66 -2.64
C PHE A 228 0.59 -8.90 -2.27
N LEU A 229 1.25 -10.00 -1.91
CA LEU A 229 0.58 -11.29 -1.70
C LEU A 229 -0.18 -11.37 -0.37
N TRP A 230 0.19 -10.58 0.64
CA TRP A 230 -0.47 -10.54 1.96
C TRP A 230 -1.22 -9.23 2.25
N GLN A 231 -1.56 -8.45 1.21
CA GLN A 231 -2.42 -7.28 1.40
C GLN A 231 -3.79 -7.68 1.96
N ALA A 232 -4.16 -7.11 3.10
CA ALA A 232 -5.28 -7.57 3.91
C ALA A 232 -6.61 -7.66 3.13
N LYS A 233 -7.01 -6.60 2.43
CA LYS A 233 -8.30 -6.56 1.69
C LYS A 233 -8.28 -7.25 0.33
N ALA A 234 -7.15 -7.76 -0.13
CA ALA A 234 -7.10 -8.53 -1.38
C ALA A 234 -7.65 -9.94 -1.21
N ASN A 235 -7.62 -10.46 0.03
CA ASN A 235 -8.23 -11.74 0.39
C ASN A 235 -7.80 -12.90 -0.52
N TYR A 236 -6.52 -12.94 -0.89
CA TYR A 236 -5.98 -13.99 -1.74
C TYR A 236 -5.93 -15.32 -0.97
N PRO A 237 -6.59 -16.39 -1.46
CA PRO A 237 -6.47 -17.72 -0.88
C PRO A 237 -5.02 -18.24 -1.03
N GLU A 238 -4.63 -19.16 -0.15
CA GLU A 238 -3.28 -19.71 -0.13
C GLU A 238 -2.86 -20.32 -1.47
N SER A 239 -3.78 -21.01 -2.15
CA SER A 239 -3.53 -21.58 -3.48
C SER A 239 -3.16 -20.53 -4.51
N LEU A 240 -3.85 -19.38 -4.52
CA LEU A 240 -3.55 -18.27 -5.41
C LEU A 240 -2.23 -17.60 -5.03
N ARG A 241 -1.96 -17.41 -3.74
CA ARG A 241 -0.66 -16.87 -3.29
C ARG A 241 0.51 -17.73 -3.76
N LYS A 242 0.39 -19.06 -3.67
CA LYS A 242 1.42 -20.00 -4.17
C LYS A 242 1.59 -19.91 -5.68
N GLU A 243 0.50 -19.83 -6.43
CA GLU A 243 0.52 -19.66 -7.89
C GLU A 243 1.24 -18.35 -8.28
N LEU A 244 0.83 -17.23 -7.70
CA LEU A 244 1.41 -15.91 -7.97
C LEU A 244 2.89 -15.80 -7.53
N LEU A 245 3.25 -16.48 -6.43
CA LEU A 245 4.65 -16.53 -5.99
C LEU A 245 5.51 -17.31 -6.98
N LYS A 246 4.98 -18.40 -7.57
CA LYS A 246 5.67 -19.12 -8.63
C LYS A 246 5.90 -18.24 -9.86
N GLU A 247 4.89 -17.51 -10.33
CA GLU A 247 5.03 -16.54 -11.42
C GLU A 247 6.13 -15.50 -11.15
N TYR A 248 6.19 -15.01 -9.91
CA TYR A 248 7.25 -14.11 -9.50
C TYR A 248 8.63 -14.77 -9.57
N LEU A 249 8.79 -15.99 -9.03
CA LEU A 249 10.06 -16.71 -9.01
C LEU A 249 10.53 -17.08 -10.43
N ASP A 250 9.61 -17.50 -11.30
CA ASP A 250 9.91 -17.78 -12.72
C ASP A 250 10.43 -16.52 -13.44
N SER A 251 9.88 -15.34 -13.11
CA SER A 251 10.39 -14.07 -13.62
C SER A 251 11.70 -13.65 -12.97
N LEU A 252 11.86 -13.86 -11.64
CA LEU A 252 13.07 -13.52 -10.89
C LEU A 252 14.31 -14.29 -11.38
N CYS A 253 14.14 -15.55 -11.79
CA CYS A 253 15.21 -16.37 -12.35
C CYS A 253 15.89 -15.76 -13.58
N LYS A 254 15.26 -14.80 -14.27
CA LYS A 254 15.86 -14.07 -15.40
C LYS A 254 16.90 -13.04 -14.95
N TYR A 255 16.87 -12.63 -13.68
CA TYR A 255 17.72 -11.59 -13.11
C TYR A 255 18.79 -12.15 -12.17
N GLN A 256 18.49 -13.22 -11.45
CA GLN A 256 19.43 -13.86 -10.53
C GLN A 256 19.08 -15.34 -10.33
N PRO A 257 20.07 -16.20 -9.98
CA PRO A 257 19.79 -17.55 -9.51
C PRO A 257 18.92 -17.53 -8.26
N VAL A 258 17.97 -18.46 -8.15
CA VAL A 258 17.03 -18.54 -7.04
C VAL A 258 17.15 -19.90 -6.37
N ASP A 259 17.47 -19.90 -5.07
CA ASP A 259 17.23 -21.04 -4.18
C ASP A 259 15.84 -20.85 -3.57
N GLU A 260 14.86 -21.59 -4.09
CA GLU A 260 13.47 -21.45 -3.65
C GLU A 260 13.31 -21.71 -2.16
N LYS A 261 13.99 -22.71 -1.59
CA LYS A 261 13.88 -23.05 -0.16
C LYS A 261 14.38 -21.88 0.69
N TYR A 262 15.50 -21.28 0.35
CA TYR A 262 16.02 -20.11 1.01
C TYR A 262 15.09 -18.91 0.82
N PHE A 263 14.56 -18.73 -0.39
CA PHE A 263 13.63 -17.64 -0.70
C PHE A 263 12.38 -17.71 0.17
N TYR A 264 11.73 -18.87 0.26
CA TYR A 264 10.55 -19.07 1.10
C TYR A 264 10.86 -18.82 2.58
N ALA A 265 12.01 -19.32 3.07
CA ALA A 265 12.44 -19.12 4.44
C ALA A 265 12.62 -17.63 4.78
N GLN A 266 13.25 -16.86 3.90
CA GLN A 266 13.39 -15.41 4.09
C GLN A 266 12.07 -14.66 3.94
N LEU A 267 11.28 -14.98 2.93
CA LEU A 267 10.00 -14.33 2.67
C LEU A 267 9.07 -14.36 3.89
N ARG A 268 9.03 -15.46 4.65
CA ARG A 268 8.21 -15.56 5.87
C ARG A 268 8.50 -14.44 6.87
N HIS A 269 9.76 -14.09 7.07
CA HIS A 269 10.15 -13.02 7.99
C HIS A 269 9.67 -11.66 7.48
N PHE A 270 9.78 -11.41 6.18
CA PHE A 270 9.27 -10.17 5.56
C PHE A 270 7.74 -10.09 5.60
N VAL A 271 7.04 -11.21 5.44
CA VAL A 271 5.57 -11.26 5.55
C VAL A 271 5.13 -10.91 6.98
N LEU A 272 5.77 -11.48 8.00
CA LEU A 272 5.48 -11.17 9.40
C LEU A 272 5.77 -9.68 9.70
N PHE A 273 6.94 -9.19 9.30
CA PHE A 273 7.32 -7.79 9.44
C PHE A 273 6.32 -6.84 8.76
N ARG A 274 5.98 -7.12 7.49
CA ARG A 274 5.03 -6.30 6.73
C ARG A 274 3.63 -6.32 7.32
N THR A 275 3.19 -7.45 7.87
CA THR A 275 1.90 -7.57 8.55
C THR A 275 1.85 -6.66 9.79
N MET A 276 2.90 -6.63 10.60
CA MET A 276 3.00 -5.71 11.74
C MET A 276 3.03 -4.25 11.30
N GLN A 277 3.81 -3.91 10.28
CA GLN A 277 3.87 -2.56 9.73
C GLN A 277 2.50 -2.08 9.25
N VAL A 278 1.74 -2.93 8.56
CA VAL A 278 0.36 -2.64 8.10
C VAL A 278 -0.59 -2.43 9.29
N LEU A 279 -0.49 -3.28 10.33
CA LEU A 279 -1.29 -3.12 11.54
C LEU A 279 -0.97 -1.78 12.24
N GLY A 280 0.31 -1.37 12.29
CA GLY A 280 0.71 -0.05 12.77
C GLY A 280 0.05 1.09 11.99
N ALA A 281 0.05 1.00 10.65
CA ALA A 281 -0.61 1.97 9.79
C ALA A 281 -2.14 1.99 10.00
N TYR A 282 -2.77 0.82 10.16
CA TYR A 282 -4.20 0.73 10.46
C TYR A 282 -4.52 1.29 11.84
N GLY A 283 -3.67 1.08 12.84
CA GLY A 283 -3.80 1.68 14.17
C GLY A 283 -3.75 3.20 14.10
N PHE A 284 -2.72 3.75 13.49
CA PHE A 284 -2.59 5.20 13.37
C PHE A 284 -3.75 5.83 12.59
N ARG A 285 -3.99 5.37 11.37
CA ARG A 285 -5.05 5.92 10.51
C ARG A 285 -6.45 5.65 11.06
N GLY A 286 -6.66 4.49 11.70
CA GLY A 286 -7.95 4.08 12.25
C GLY A 286 -8.25 4.69 13.60
N TYR A 287 -7.37 4.48 14.59
CA TYR A 287 -7.64 4.90 15.97
C TYR A 287 -7.34 6.39 16.20
N PHE A 288 -6.25 6.93 15.63
CA PHE A 288 -5.85 8.32 15.85
C PHE A 288 -6.46 9.28 14.82
N GLU A 289 -6.40 8.98 13.52
CA GLU A 289 -7.01 9.82 12.48
C GLU A 289 -8.51 9.53 12.28
N LYS A 290 -9.07 8.52 12.97
CA LYS A 290 -10.49 8.15 12.94
C LYS A 290 -11.03 7.84 11.53
N LYS A 291 -10.23 7.22 10.68
CA LYS A 291 -10.60 6.79 9.32
C LYS A 291 -11.18 5.37 9.35
N PRO A 292 -12.53 5.17 9.24
CA PRO A 292 -13.17 3.87 9.51
C PRO A 292 -12.70 2.73 8.60
N HIS A 293 -12.36 3.02 7.35
CA HIS A 293 -11.95 2.01 6.38
C HIS A 293 -10.63 1.29 6.74
N PHE A 294 -9.77 1.93 7.55
CA PHE A 294 -8.57 1.28 8.09
C PHE A 294 -8.94 0.30 9.20
N ILE A 295 -9.85 0.68 10.11
CA ILE A 295 -10.36 -0.23 11.16
C ILE A 295 -11.00 -1.49 10.53
N GLN A 296 -11.81 -1.31 9.48
CA GLN A 296 -12.41 -2.43 8.73
C GLN A 296 -11.38 -3.36 8.06
N SER A 297 -10.13 -2.94 7.95
CA SER A 297 -9.07 -3.77 7.38
C SER A 297 -8.34 -4.61 8.43
N VAL A 298 -8.44 -4.25 9.71
CA VAL A 298 -7.76 -4.93 10.82
C VAL A 298 -8.11 -6.43 10.90
N PRO A 299 -9.38 -6.87 10.82
CA PRO A 299 -9.70 -8.29 10.91
C PRO A 299 -8.99 -9.16 9.86
N PHE A 300 -8.84 -8.67 8.64
CA PHE A 300 -8.12 -9.39 7.58
C PHE A 300 -6.61 -9.50 7.86
N ALA A 301 -6.01 -8.44 8.43
CA ALA A 301 -4.60 -8.47 8.81
C ALA A 301 -4.36 -9.40 10.02
N ILE A 302 -5.27 -9.42 10.98
CA ILE A 302 -5.24 -10.36 12.13
C ILE A 302 -5.38 -11.80 11.65
N GLU A 303 -6.25 -12.07 10.66
CA GLU A 303 -6.38 -13.42 10.11
C GLU A 303 -5.10 -13.87 9.37
N ASN A 304 -4.48 -12.98 8.57
CA ASN A 304 -3.16 -13.26 8.01
C ASN A 304 -2.13 -13.57 9.11
N LEU A 305 -2.15 -12.82 10.21
CA LEU A 305 -1.25 -13.03 11.33
C LEU A 305 -1.48 -14.41 12.00
N ARG A 306 -2.74 -14.84 12.21
CA ARG A 306 -3.05 -16.17 12.74
C ARG A 306 -2.47 -17.28 11.86
N GLN A 307 -2.63 -17.16 10.54
CA GLN A 307 -2.09 -18.13 9.60
C GLN A 307 -0.56 -18.19 9.66
N LEU A 308 0.12 -17.04 9.72
CA LEU A 308 1.57 -16.98 9.82
C LEU A 308 2.11 -17.61 11.11
N LEU A 309 1.41 -17.46 12.22
CA LEU A 309 1.81 -17.96 13.54
C LEU A 309 1.53 -19.45 13.75
N GLN A 310 0.93 -20.15 12.79
CA GLN A 310 0.79 -21.61 12.82
C GLN A 310 2.16 -22.30 12.71
N GLU A 311 3.10 -21.69 12.01
CA GLU A 311 4.49 -22.14 11.97
C GLU A 311 5.36 -21.31 12.92
N PRO A 312 6.26 -21.93 13.69
CA PRO A 312 7.06 -21.22 14.67
C PRO A 312 8.11 -20.29 14.03
N TYR A 313 8.46 -19.22 14.75
CA TYR A 313 9.60 -18.34 14.48
C TYR A 313 10.54 -18.42 15.69
N PRO A 314 11.47 -19.38 15.70
CA PRO A 314 12.33 -19.61 16.86
C PRO A 314 13.27 -18.45 17.19
N GLU A 315 13.50 -17.56 16.23
CA GLU A 315 14.38 -16.40 16.37
C GLU A 315 13.82 -15.35 17.32
N TYR A 316 12.48 -15.19 17.41
CA TYR A 316 11.81 -14.18 18.23
C TYR A 316 10.59 -14.75 18.96
N PRO A 317 10.84 -15.59 19.97
CA PRO A 317 9.78 -16.36 20.64
C PRO A 317 8.84 -15.48 21.47
N TYR A 318 9.34 -14.40 22.08
CA TYR A 318 8.50 -13.50 22.87
C TYR A 318 7.59 -12.66 22.00
N LEU A 319 8.08 -12.15 20.89
CA LEU A 319 7.25 -11.47 19.88
C LEU A 319 6.12 -12.40 19.41
N CYS A 320 6.42 -13.66 19.08
CA CYS A 320 5.40 -14.63 18.66
C CYS A 320 4.35 -14.90 19.76
N HIS A 321 4.77 -14.94 21.03
CA HIS A 321 3.83 -15.06 22.15
C HIS A 321 2.88 -13.85 22.19
N VAL A 322 3.42 -12.63 22.17
CA VAL A 322 2.65 -11.38 22.17
C VAL A 322 1.69 -11.32 20.98
N LEU A 323 2.15 -11.70 19.78
CA LEU A 323 1.32 -11.71 18.58
C LEU A 323 0.20 -12.76 18.63
N LYS A 324 0.42 -13.92 19.23
CA LYS A 324 -0.63 -14.94 19.47
C LYS A 324 -1.68 -14.40 20.42
N GLU A 325 -1.30 -13.86 21.57
CA GLU A 325 -2.26 -13.21 22.49
C GLU A 325 -3.03 -12.08 21.82
N LEU A 326 -2.37 -11.26 20.98
CA LEU A 326 -3.02 -10.22 20.20
C LEU A 326 -4.15 -10.79 19.32
N THR A 327 -3.90 -11.90 18.62
CA THR A 327 -4.92 -12.52 17.75
C THR A 327 -6.09 -13.14 18.51
N GLU A 328 -5.94 -13.42 19.80
CA GLU A 328 -6.95 -14.02 20.68
C GLU A 328 -7.79 -12.97 21.44
N LEU A 329 -7.45 -11.69 21.32
CA LEU A 329 -8.24 -10.63 21.95
C LEU A 329 -9.70 -10.67 21.47
N LYS A 330 -10.65 -10.55 22.40
CA LYS A 330 -12.10 -10.59 22.13
C LYS A 330 -12.52 -9.65 21.00
N GLN A 331 -11.93 -8.47 20.93
CA GLN A 331 -12.20 -7.50 19.87
C GLN A 331 -11.84 -8.00 18.46
N PHE A 332 -11.02 -9.05 18.33
CA PHE A 332 -10.62 -9.65 17.05
C PHE A 332 -11.17 -11.07 16.84
N THR A 333 -11.75 -11.70 17.86
CA THR A 333 -12.37 -13.02 17.76
C THR A 333 -13.88 -12.97 17.54
N ASP A 334 -14.55 -11.97 18.11
CA ASP A 334 -16.02 -11.83 18.05
C ASP A 334 -16.53 -11.27 16.70
N ASP A 335 -15.67 -10.64 15.90
CA ASP A 335 -16.07 -9.88 14.71
C ASP A 335 -16.27 -10.71 13.43
N LEU A 336 -15.78 -11.96 13.38
CA LEU A 336 -15.97 -12.82 12.20
C LEU A 336 -17.38 -13.44 12.14
N GLN A 337 -18.16 -13.40 13.22
CA GLN A 337 -19.46 -14.08 13.30
C GLN A 337 -20.67 -13.19 13.65
N LYS A 338 -20.50 -11.93 14.02
CA LYS A 338 -21.63 -11.07 14.42
C LYS A 338 -21.64 -9.74 13.70
N ARG A 339 -22.71 -9.48 12.95
CA ARG A 339 -23.08 -8.10 12.56
C ARG A 339 -23.26 -7.30 13.83
N ARG A 340 -22.31 -6.45 14.20
CA ARG A 340 -22.46 -5.57 15.36
C ARG A 340 -23.56 -4.56 15.09
N LEU A 341 -24.38 -4.29 16.10
CA LEU A 341 -25.25 -3.14 16.11
C LEU A 341 -24.38 -1.88 16.04
N ILE A 342 -24.45 -1.15 14.93
CA ILE A 342 -23.77 0.12 14.80
C ILE A 342 -24.75 1.20 15.27
N VAL A 343 -24.43 1.82 16.40
CA VAL A 343 -25.18 2.99 16.90
C VAL A 343 -24.46 4.25 16.40
N LYS A 344 -25.09 4.97 15.49
CA LYS A 344 -24.61 6.28 15.04
C LYS A 344 -25.31 7.35 15.86
N VAL A 345 -24.56 8.01 16.74
CA VAL A 345 -25.07 9.15 17.51
C VAL A 345 -24.71 10.43 16.75
N THR A 346 -25.73 11.20 16.40
CA THR A 346 -25.55 12.47 15.69
C THR A 346 -26.25 13.57 16.48
N SER A 347 -25.51 14.63 16.83
CA SER A 347 -26.13 15.84 17.36
C SER A 347 -26.52 16.77 16.20
N PHE A 348 -27.71 17.34 16.29
CA PHE A 348 -28.21 18.28 15.28
C PHE A 348 -28.98 19.43 15.94
N ALA A 349 -29.02 20.56 15.24
CA ALA A 349 -29.83 21.68 15.70
C ALA A 349 -31.27 21.49 15.19
N TYR A 350 -32.23 21.46 16.07
CA TYR A 350 -33.67 21.29 15.78
C TYR A 350 -34.18 22.20 14.66
N LYS A 351 -33.64 23.43 14.58
CA LYS A 351 -33.96 24.40 13.51
C LYS A 351 -33.55 23.97 12.11
N LYS A 352 -32.66 22.96 11.99
CA LYS A 352 -32.18 22.45 10.71
C LYS A 352 -32.84 21.14 10.27
N GLY A 353 -33.81 20.66 11.06
CA GLY A 353 -34.48 19.39 10.80
C GLY A 353 -33.70 18.17 11.28
N ILE A 354 -34.35 17.01 11.28
CA ILE A 354 -33.75 15.72 11.64
C ILE A 354 -32.91 15.27 10.46
N PRO A 355 -31.64 14.84 10.68
CA PRO A 355 -30.78 14.31 9.62
C PRO A 355 -31.43 13.11 8.93
N GLU A 356 -31.33 13.01 7.60
CA GLU A 356 -31.79 11.85 6.86
C GLU A 356 -30.95 10.62 7.17
N ASP A 357 -31.59 9.48 7.35
CA ASP A 357 -30.93 8.18 7.48
C ASP A 357 -30.52 7.64 6.10
N SER A 358 -29.27 7.85 5.74
CA SER A 358 -28.70 7.33 4.48
C SER A 358 -28.46 5.82 4.50
N SER A 359 -28.69 5.12 5.63
CA SER A 359 -28.47 3.67 5.74
C SER A 359 -29.58 2.83 5.13
N GLY A 360 -30.77 3.41 4.91
CA GLY A 360 -31.94 2.70 4.38
C GLY A 360 -32.58 1.69 5.35
N ASN A 361 -32.08 1.60 6.59
CA ASN A 361 -32.57 0.61 7.56
C ASN A 361 -33.76 1.11 8.40
N GLY A 362 -34.18 2.38 8.23
CA GLY A 362 -35.33 2.98 8.86
C GLY A 362 -35.38 2.89 10.39
N GLY A 363 -35.39 4.03 11.07
CA GLY A 363 -35.62 4.09 12.49
C GLY A 363 -34.43 4.63 13.29
N GLY A 364 -34.56 5.84 13.74
CA GLY A 364 -33.70 6.47 14.75
C GLY A 364 -34.55 6.91 15.95
N PHE A 365 -33.93 6.96 17.12
CA PHE A 365 -34.51 7.60 18.28
C PHE A 365 -33.99 9.04 18.36
N VAL A 366 -34.90 10.01 18.51
CA VAL A 366 -34.58 11.40 18.80
C VAL A 366 -34.80 11.61 20.30
N PHE A 367 -33.76 12.03 20.98
CA PHE A 367 -33.81 12.41 22.40
C PHE A 367 -33.74 13.93 22.49
N ASP A 368 -34.68 14.51 23.21
CA ASP A 368 -34.75 15.96 23.50
C ASP A 368 -33.96 16.28 24.77
#